data_32a30fd65d25f9115a637ce4850b5592
#
_entry.id   32a30fd65d25f9115a637ce4850b5592
#
_cell.length_a   1.000
_cell.length_b   1.000
_cell.length_c   1.000
_cell.angle_alpha   90.00
_cell.angle_beta   90.00
_cell.angle_gamma   90.00
#
_symmetry.space_group_name_H-M   'P 1'
#
loop_
_entity.id
_entity.type
_entity.pdbx_description
1 polymer ?
#
loop_
_entity_poly.entity_id
_entity_poly.type
_entity_poly.pdbx_seq_one_letter_code
_entity_poly.pdbx_strand_id
1 'polypeptide(L)'
;PLIFGHSKKEISNAAIKAMDKGTTFGACHKNEIKLAELIKEKMPSMEMTRLTSSGTEATMSAIRLARAYTKKDKIIKFEGCYHGHVDHLLVKAGSGLTTFGSPSSPGVPRDFTKHTLIAEFNNLTQVEKLFKKNKNKIAAIILEPVPANMGVILPKSGFLKKILDLAH
;
A
#
# COMPACT_ATOMS: atom_id res chain seq x y z
N PRO A 1 7.33 13.84 3.03
CA PRO A 1 7.39 15.17 3.68
C PRO A 1 7.61 15.02 5.18
N LEU A 2 8.40 15.95 5.73
CA LEU A 2 8.71 15.99 7.15
C LEU A 2 7.77 16.99 7.83
N ILE A 3 6.73 16.49 8.50
CA ILE A 3 5.70 17.32 9.16
C ILE A 3 6.33 18.29 10.17
N PHE A 4 7.37 17.86 10.89
CA PHE A 4 8.09 18.67 11.90
C PHE A 4 9.32 19.40 11.36
N GLY A 5 9.57 19.38 10.05
CA GLY A 5 10.76 19.94 9.42
C GLY A 5 12.00 19.04 9.52
N HIS A 6 13.13 19.49 8.96
CA HIS A 6 14.34 18.68 8.78
C HIS A 6 15.14 18.45 10.07
N SER A 7 15.02 19.30 11.07
CA SER A 7 15.89 19.25 12.27
C SER A 7 15.15 19.67 13.54
N LYS A 8 14.04 19.01 13.82
CA LYS A 8 13.34 19.19 15.09
C LYS A 8 14.22 18.68 16.22
N LYS A 9 14.66 19.57 17.12
CA LYS A 9 15.66 19.27 18.17
C LYS A 9 15.26 18.09 19.06
N GLU A 10 13.98 17.98 19.43
CA GLU A 10 13.50 16.90 20.28
C GLU A 10 13.64 15.53 19.60
N ILE A 11 13.39 15.47 18.30
CA ILE A 11 13.54 14.24 17.50
C ILE A 11 15.02 13.90 17.33
N SER A 12 15.83 14.89 16.95
CA SER A 12 17.28 14.70 16.76
C SER A 12 17.96 14.23 18.05
N ASN A 13 17.64 14.86 19.19
CA ASN A 13 18.18 14.46 20.49
C ASN A 13 17.75 13.03 20.91
N ALA A 14 16.50 12.65 20.61
CA ALA A 14 16.05 11.30 20.88
C ALA A 14 16.80 10.26 20.01
N ALA A 15 17.03 10.59 18.75
CA ALA A 15 17.81 9.75 17.83
C ALA A 15 19.26 9.58 18.31
N ILE A 16 19.95 10.67 18.69
CA ILE A 16 21.32 10.63 19.25
C ILE A 16 21.37 9.72 20.48
N LYS A 17 20.49 9.92 21.45
CA LYS A 17 20.41 9.06 22.66
C LYS A 17 20.15 7.59 22.35
N ALA A 18 19.44 7.30 21.28
CA ALA A 18 19.22 5.92 20.84
C ALA A 18 20.46 5.33 20.19
N MET A 19 21.16 6.11 19.36
CA MET A 19 22.41 5.73 18.67
C MET A 19 23.54 5.40 19.66
N ASP A 20 23.64 6.11 20.76
CA ASP A 20 24.61 5.83 21.83
C ASP A 20 24.47 4.40 22.43
N LYS A 21 23.31 3.75 22.22
CA LYS A 21 23.03 2.39 22.68
C LYS A 21 23.15 1.35 21.58
N GLY A 22 23.53 1.76 20.39
CA GLY A 22 23.64 0.90 19.22
C GLY A 22 22.57 1.18 18.17
N THR A 23 22.89 0.85 16.92
CA THR A 23 22.06 1.12 15.75
C THR A 23 21.56 -0.13 15.03
N THR A 24 22.13 -1.30 15.33
CA THR A 24 21.80 -2.57 14.68
C THR A 24 21.78 -3.70 15.70
N PHE A 25 20.72 -4.49 15.72
CA PHE A 25 20.54 -5.58 16.65
C PHE A 25 20.09 -6.84 15.90
N GLY A 26 20.64 -8.00 16.29
CA GLY A 26 20.26 -9.30 15.74
C GLY A 26 18.93 -9.85 16.32
N ALA A 27 18.28 -9.08 17.19
CA ALA A 27 17.02 -9.45 17.84
C ALA A 27 16.10 -8.23 17.90
N CYS A 28 14.81 -8.46 18.18
CA CYS A 28 13.83 -7.39 18.32
C CYS A 28 14.22 -6.41 19.44
N HIS A 29 14.30 -5.13 19.13
CA HIS A 29 14.63 -4.08 20.09
C HIS A 29 13.36 -3.55 20.78
N LYS A 30 13.49 -3.15 22.06
CA LYS A 30 12.38 -2.64 22.87
C LYS A 30 11.65 -1.43 22.23
N ASN A 31 12.32 -0.62 21.40
CA ASN A 31 11.69 0.50 20.72
C ASN A 31 10.78 0.03 19.59
N GLU A 32 11.07 -1.11 18.95
CA GLU A 32 10.19 -1.70 17.94
C GLU A 32 8.88 -2.18 18.58
N ILE A 33 8.98 -2.81 19.76
CA ILE A 33 7.81 -3.25 20.53
C ILE A 33 6.94 -2.04 20.89
N LYS A 34 7.53 -0.99 21.47
CA LYS A 34 6.81 0.24 21.82
C LYS A 34 6.15 0.92 20.63
N LEU A 35 6.83 0.92 19.47
CA LEU A 35 6.26 1.47 18.25
C LEU A 35 5.07 0.63 17.77
N ALA A 36 5.17 -0.71 17.82
CA ALA A 36 4.07 -1.60 17.46
C ALA A 36 2.86 -1.43 18.40
N GLU A 37 3.09 -1.29 19.69
CA GLU A 37 2.05 -1.01 20.68
C GLU A 37 1.36 0.33 20.42
N LEU A 38 2.13 1.38 20.11
CA LEU A 38 1.58 2.71 19.75
C LEU A 38 0.77 2.67 18.44
N ILE A 39 1.23 1.92 17.45
CA ILE A 39 0.48 1.73 16.19
C ILE A 39 -0.85 1.03 16.49
N LYS A 40 -0.83 -0.03 17.28
CA LYS A 40 -2.05 -0.75 17.67
C LYS A 40 -3.03 0.16 18.43
N GLU A 41 -2.53 1.00 19.33
CA GLU A 41 -3.36 1.97 20.07
C GLU A 41 -4.05 2.98 19.13
N LYS A 42 -3.31 3.51 18.16
CA LYS A 42 -3.81 4.54 17.21
C LYS A 42 -4.60 3.96 16.04
N MET A 43 -4.34 2.70 15.68
CA MET A 43 -4.97 1.98 14.58
C MET A 43 -5.40 0.58 15.06
N PRO A 44 -6.52 0.46 15.77
CA PRO A 44 -6.92 -0.80 16.43
C PRO A 44 -7.09 -2.00 15.48
N SER A 45 -7.30 -1.76 14.19
CA SER A 45 -7.34 -2.81 13.16
C SER A 45 -5.97 -3.46 12.89
N MET A 46 -4.87 -2.85 13.37
CA MET A 46 -3.50 -3.36 13.23
C MET A 46 -3.11 -4.18 14.45
N GLU A 47 -3.56 -5.42 14.52
CA GLU A 47 -3.30 -6.30 15.66
C GLU A 47 -1.83 -6.72 15.77
N MET A 48 -1.16 -6.88 14.62
CA MET A 48 0.26 -7.22 14.51
C MET A 48 0.95 -6.26 13.55
N THR A 49 2.18 -5.88 13.88
CA THR A 49 3.00 -4.96 13.08
C THR A 49 4.33 -5.60 12.73
N ARG A 50 4.71 -5.52 11.46
CA ARG A 50 6.05 -5.83 10.99
C ARG A 50 6.69 -4.57 10.43
N LEU A 51 7.85 -4.21 10.95
CA LEU A 51 8.66 -3.11 10.41
C LEU A 51 9.48 -3.59 9.21
N THR A 52 9.64 -2.72 8.24
CA THR A 52 10.46 -2.93 7.04
C THR A 52 11.30 -1.67 6.79
N SER A 53 12.30 -1.76 5.92
CA SER A 53 13.21 -0.64 5.68
C SER A 53 12.65 0.40 4.71
N SER A 54 11.59 0.08 3.97
CA SER A 54 11.00 1.00 2.99
C SER A 54 9.50 0.75 2.77
N GLY A 55 8.80 1.75 2.22
CA GLY A 55 7.41 1.60 1.81
C GLY A 55 7.24 0.56 0.69
N THR A 56 8.21 0.43 -0.20
CA THR A 56 8.21 -0.61 -1.24
C THR A 56 8.22 -2.01 -0.63
N GLU A 57 9.06 -2.25 0.37
CA GLU A 57 9.10 -3.54 1.08
C GLU A 57 7.82 -3.80 1.87
N ALA A 58 7.23 -2.75 2.46
CA ALA A 58 5.97 -2.85 3.17
C ALA A 58 4.84 -3.27 2.22
N THR A 59 4.67 -2.59 1.08
CA THR A 59 3.63 -2.90 0.10
C THR A 59 3.84 -4.27 -0.55
N MET A 60 5.09 -4.63 -0.87
CA MET A 60 5.44 -5.96 -1.37
C MET A 60 5.04 -7.06 -0.38
N SER A 61 5.34 -6.86 0.90
CA SER A 61 5.03 -7.83 1.95
C SER A 61 3.53 -7.92 2.19
N ALA A 62 2.82 -6.80 2.21
CA ALA A 62 1.37 -6.74 2.38
C ALA A 62 0.64 -7.48 1.25
N ILE A 63 1.03 -7.27 -0.01
CA ILE A 63 0.44 -7.98 -1.15
C ILE A 63 0.72 -9.48 -1.10
N ARG A 64 1.95 -9.87 -0.74
CA ARG A 64 2.29 -11.28 -0.57
C ARG A 64 1.44 -11.94 0.51
N LEU A 65 1.27 -11.26 1.64
CA LEU A 65 0.42 -11.72 2.74
C LEU A 65 -1.04 -11.85 2.30
N ALA A 66 -1.60 -10.85 1.64
CA ALA A 66 -2.98 -10.87 1.14
C ALA A 66 -3.23 -12.03 0.18
N ARG A 67 -2.30 -12.27 -0.75
CA ARG A 67 -2.37 -13.41 -1.68
C ARG A 67 -2.30 -14.75 -0.96
N ALA A 68 -1.39 -14.90 -0.01
CA ALA A 68 -1.23 -16.13 0.77
C ALA A 68 -2.47 -16.43 1.62
N TYR A 69 -3.01 -15.42 2.29
CA TYR A 69 -4.18 -15.54 3.14
C TYR A 69 -5.45 -15.88 2.35
N THR A 70 -5.70 -15.17 1.26
CA THR A 70 -6.90 -15.35 0.45
C THR A 70 -6.81 -16.50 -0.57
N LYS A 71 -5.59 -16.99 -0.85
CA LYS A 71 -5.27 -17.93 -1.94
C LYS A 71 -5.75 -17.43 -3.31
N LYS A 72 -5.68 -16.10 -3.51
CA LYS A 72 -6.07 -15.42 -4.75
C LYS A 72 -4.90 -14.61 -5.27
N ASP A 73 -4.83 -14.38 -6.59
CA ASP A 73 -3.66 -13.76 -7.23
C ASP A 73 -3.82 -12.28 -7.54
N LYS A 74 -5.04 -11.85 -7.86
CA LYS A 74 -5.28 -10.51 -8.38
C LYS A 74 -5.37 -9.46 -7.27
N ILE A 75 -4.90 -8.27 -7.57
CA ILE A 75 -5.07 -7.08 -6.74
C ILE A 75 -5.68 -5.95 -7.58
N ILE A 76 -6.41 -5.07 -6.93
CA ILE A 76 -6.84 -3.80 -7.53
C ILE A 76 -5.98 -2.69 -6.98
N LYS A 77 -5.45 -1.84 -7.86
CA LYS A 77 -4.86 -0.54 -7.50
C LYS A 77 -5.56 0.58 -8.26
N PHE A 78 -5.42 1.82 -7.81
CA PHE A 78 -5.97 2.98 -8.49
C PHE A 78 -4.93 3.66 -9.37
N GLU A 79 -5.37 4.11 -10.54
CA GLU A 79 -4.51 4.84 -11.47
C GLU A 79 -3.96 6.12 -10.82
N GLY A 80 -2.70 6.44 -11.07
CA GLY A 80 -2.01 7.59 -10.49
C GLY A 80 -1.56 7.41 -9.03
N CYS A 81 -2.09 6.43 -8.28
CA CYS A 81 -1.63 6.13 -6.94
C CYS A 81 -0.24 5.47 -6.95
N TYR A 82 0.62 5.89 -6.01
CA TYR A 82 1.98 5.38 -5.85
C TYR A 82 2.10 4.47 -4.63
N HIS A 83 2.65 3.28 -4.84
CA HIS A 83 2.79 2.26 -3.80
C HIS A 83 4.21 1.66 -3.76
N GLY A 84 5.22 2.50 -4.01
CA GLY A 84 6.61 2.03 -4.17
C GLY A 84 6.89 1.53 -5.59
N HIS A 85 8.03 0.89 -5.78
CA HIS A 85 8.54 0.52 -7.11
C HIS A 85 8.69 -0.99 -7.32
N VAL A 86 7.88 -1.79 -6.62
CA VAL A 86 7.84 -3.23 -6.88
C VAL A 86 7.14 -3.49 -8.23
N ASP A 87 7.70 -4.38 -9.04
CA ASP A 87 7.34 -4.58 -10.45
C ASP A 87 5.82 -4.74 -10.70
N HIS A 88 5.15 -5.53 -9.88
CA HIS A 88 3.71 -5.76 -10.04
C HIS A 88 2.82 -4.54 -9.70
N LEU A 89 3.38 -3.47 -9.13
CA LEU A 89 2.69 -2.20 -8.89
C LEU A 89 3.09 -1.10 -9.89
N LEU A 90 4.16 -1.31 -10.68
CA LEU A 90 4.56 -0.43 -11.77
C LEU A 90 3.71 -0.68 -13.02
N VAL A 91 2.46 -0.32 -12.92
CA VAL A 91 1.43 -0.61 -13.90
C VAL A 91 0.51 0.59 -14.08
N LYS A 92 0.12 0.86 -15.33
CA LYS A 92 -0.84 1.89 -15.72
C LYS A 92 -2.06 1.27 -16.40
N ALA A 93 -3.15 2.01 -16.50
CA ALA A 93 -4.31 1.57 -17.24
C ALA A 93 -3.93 1.18 -18.68
N GLY A 94 -4.47 0.04 -19.14
CA GLY A 94 -4.35 -0.35 -20.55
C GLY A 94 -5.23 0.52 -21.44
N SER A 95 -4.86 0.67 -22.72
CA SER A 95 -5.69 1.34 -23.69
C SER A 95 -6.94 0.50 -24.01
N GLY A 96 -8.11 1.10 -23.93
CA GLY A 96 -9.38 0.49 -24.33
C GLY A 96 -9.96 -0.51 -23.31
N LEU A 97 -10.69 -1.51 -23.82
CA LEU A 97 -11.45 -2.50 -23.03
C LEU A 97 -10.59 -3.52 -22.26
N THR A 98 -9.27 -3.41 -22.31
CA THR A 98 -8.39 -4.33 -21.58
C THR A 98 -8.36 -3.97 -20.10
N THR A 99 -8.94 -4.83 -19.30
CA THR A 99 -9.01 -4.75 -17.83
C THR A 99 -7.65 -4.96 -17.15
N PHE A 100 -6.64 -5.35 -17.91
CA PHE A 100 -5.28 -5.59 -17.40
C PHE A 100 -4.41 -4.37 -17.67
N GLY A 101 -3.71 -3.92 -16.65
CA GLY A 101 -2.73 -2.86 -16.78
C GLY A 101 -1.54 -3.26 -17.66
N SER A 102 -0.96 -2.29 -18.34
CA SER A 102 0.32 -2.44 -19.02
C SER A 102 1.45 -1.95 -18.12
N PRO A 103 2.67 -2.53 -18.22
CA PRO A 103 3.81 -2.00 -17.47
C PRO A 103 3.99 -0.51 -17.69
N SER A 104 4.24 0.25 -16.62
CA SER A 104 4.54 1.68 -16.68
C SER A 104 6.05 1.96 -16.78
N SER A 105 6.87 0.92 -16.62
CA SER A 105 8.32 0.97 -16.72
C SER A 105 8.82 -0.01 -17.77
N PRO A 106 9.73 0.38 -18.68
CA PRO A 106 10.22 -0.48 -19.77
C PRO A 106 10.89 -1.77 -19.31
N GLY A 107 11.48 -1.79 -18.11
CA GLY A 107 12.15 -2.97 -17.56
C GLY A 107 11.23 -3.98 -16.89
N VAL A 108 9.93 -3.72 -16.79
CA VAL A 108 8.98 -4.62 -16.13
C VAL A 108 8.32 -5.55 -17.15
N PRO A 109 8.54 -6.87 -17.06
CA PRO A 109 7.86 -7.83 -17.92
C PRO A 109 6.34 -7.82 -17.72
N ARG A 110 5.57 -8.05 -18.79
CA ARG A 110 4.10 -8.09 -18.72
C ARG A 110 3.56 -9.12 -17.74
N ASP A 111 4.26 -10.22 -17.55
CA ASP A 111 3.86 -11.27 -16.62
C ASP A 111 3.82 -10.80 -15.16
N PHE A 112 4.63 -9.81 -14.78
CA PHE A 112 4.59 -9.22 -13.44
C PHE A 112 3.32 -8.39 -13.19
N THR A 113 2.78 -7.77 -14.23
CA THR A 113 1.61 -6.87 -14.11
C THR A 113 0.27 -7.52 -14.42
N LYS A 114 0.24 -8.73 -14.98
CA LYS A 114 -1.00 -9.43 -15.41
C LYS A 114 -2.03 -9.68 -14.31
N HIS A 115 -1.58 -9.68 -13.05
CA HIS A 115 -2.44 -9.88 -11.89
C HIS A 115 -2.85 -8.57 -11.19
N THR A 116 -2.46 -7.40 -11.76
CA THR A 116 -2.80 -6.10 -11.21
C THR A 116 -3.86 -5.43 -12.06
N LEU A 117 -5.03 -5.26 -11.50
CA LEU A 117 -6.17 -4.60 -12.11
C LEU A 117 -6.13 -3.11 -11.76
N ILE A 118 -6.45 -2.26 -12.72
CA ILE A 118 -6.44 -0.81 -12.55
C ILE A 118 -7.87 -0.28 -12.54
N ALA A 119 -8.16 0.58 -11.58
CA ALA A 119 -9.39 1.36 -11.51
C ALA A 119 -9.07 2.85 -11.39
N GLU A 120 -9.98 3.69 -11.83
CA GLU A 120 -9.91 5.13 -11.58
C GLU A 120 -10.31 5.42 -10.13
N PHE A 121 -9.58 6.33 -9.47
CA PHE A 121 -9.93 6.76 -8.13
C PHE A 121 -11.28 7.49 -8.15
N ASN A 122 -12.13 7.27 -7.16
CA ASN A 122 -13.50 7.78 -7.11
C ASN A 122 -14.49 7.18 -8.13
N ASN A 123 -14.13 6.11 -8.84
CA ASN A 123 -15.00 5.41 -9.78
C ASN A 123 -15.44 4.04 -9.23
N LEU A 124 -16.41 4.05 -8.31
CA LEU A 124 -16.93 2.84 -7.68
C LEU A 124 -17.49 1.84 -8.68
N THR A 125 -18.22 2.32 -9.71
CA THR A 125 -18.81 1.46 -10.75
C THR A 125 -17.74 0.64 -11.48
N GLN A 126 -16.57 1.23 -11.71
CA GLN A 126 -15.46 0.49 -12.33
C GLN A 126 -14.93 -0.61 -11.39
N VAL A 127 -14.80 -0.31 -10.10
CA VAL A 127 -14.38 -1.31 -9.10
C VAL A 127 -15.39 -2.46 -9.03
N GLU A 128 -16.67 -2.18 -8.97
CA GLU A 128 -17.73 -3.21 -8.98
C GLU A 128 -17.68 -4.10 -10.23
N LYS A 129 -17.45 -3.51 -11.41
CA LYS A 129 -17.25 -4.26 -12.67
C LYS A 129 -16.03 -5.17 -12.59
N LEU A 130 -14.91 -4.71 -11.98
CA LEU A 130 -13.72 -5.52 -11.78
C LEU A 130 -14.01 -6.72 -10.88
N PHE A 131 -14.74 -6.54 -9.78
CA PHE A 131 -15.15 -7.64 -8.91
C PHE A 131 -16.05 -8.64 -9.64
N LYS A 132 -17.07 -8.19 -10.37
CA LYS A 132 -17.96 -9.06 -11.16
C LYS A 132 -17.18 -9.89 -12.18
N LYS A 133 -16.26 -9.25 -12.93
CA LYS A 133 -15.46 -9.92 -13.97
C LYS A 133 -14.41 -10.88 -13.40
N ASN A 134 -13.95 -10.64 -12.18
CA ASN A 134 -12.90 -11.42 -11.54
C ASN A 134 -13.38 -12.10 -10.26
N LYS A 135 -14.60 -12.63 -10.27
CA LYS A 135 -15.22 -13.27 -9.11
C LYS A 135 -14.28 -14.29 -8.47
N ASN A 136 -14.10 -14.18 -7.16
CA ASN A 136 -13.23 -15.03 -6.34
C ASN A 136 -11.73 -15.06 -6.74
N LYS A 137 -11.24 -14.06 -7.47
CA LYS A 137 -9.83 -13.99 -7.90
C LYS A 137 -9.07 -12.79 -7.32
N ILE A 138 -9.77 -11.85 -6.67
CA ILE A 138 -9.19 -10.63 -6.11
C ILE A 138 -8.77 -10.90 -4.67
N ALA A 139 -7.47 -10.75 -4.39
CA ALA A 139 -6.88 -10.93 -3.07
C ALA A 139 -6.99 -9.68 -2.20
N ALA A 140 -6.83 -8.50 -2.80
CA ALA A 140 -6.84 -7.23 -2.07
C ALA A 140 -7.09 -6.04 -3.00
N ILE A 141 -7.44 -4.93 -2.36
CA ILE A 141 -7.38 -3.58 -2.94
C ILE A 141 -6.28 -2.83 -2.22
N ILE A 142 -5.39 -2.17 -2.97
CA ILE A 142 -4.40 -1.24 -2.42
C ILE A 142 -4.73 0.19 -2.88
N LEU A 143 -4.76 1.13 -1.95
CA LEU A 143 -5.12 2.51 -2.23
C LEU A 143 -4.40 3.50 -1.30
N GLU A 144 -4.29 4.74 -1.75
CA GLU A 144 -4.02 5.89 -0.89
C GLU A 144 -5.37 6.49 -0.48
N PRO A 145 -5.67 6.68 0.82
CA PRO A 145 -6.94 7.29 1.23
C PRO A 145 -7.14 8.70 0.67
N VAL A 146 -6.04 9.44 0.53
CA VAL A 146 -5.95 10.75 -0.15
C VAL A 146 -4.72 10.68 -1.07
N PRO A 147 -4.89 10.31 -2.34
CA PRO A 147 -3.78 10.29 -3.30
C PRO A 147 -3.15 11.66 -3.44
N ALA A 148 -1.83 11.72 -3.40
CA ALA A 148 -1.06 12.96 -3.52
C ALA A 148 -0.05 12.94 -4.68
N ASN A 149 0.30 11.78 -5.20
CA ASN A 149 1.27 11.63 -6.30
C ASN A 149 0.78 12.23 -7.63
N MET A 150 -0.53 12.21 -7.85
CA MET A 150 -1.18 12.78 -9.04
C MET A 150 -1.91 14.11 -8.77
N GLY A 151 -1.54 14.82 -7.69
CA GLY A 151 -2.28 15.92 -7.09
C GLY A 151 -3.11 15.43 -5.90
N VAL A 152 -3.39 16.32 -4.95
CA VAL A 152 -4.19 15.97 -3.76
C VAL A 152 -5.64 15.78 -4.16
N ILE A 153 -6.10 14.52 -4.25
CA ILE A 153 -7.46 14.18 -4.64
C ILE A 153 -8.21 13.61 -3.43
N LEU A 154 -9.27 14.31 -3.03
CA LEU A 154 -10.11 13.84 -1.94
C LEU A 154 -11.04 12.71 -2.41
N PRO A 155 -11.28 11.69 -1.57
CA PRO A 155 -12.29 10.69 -1.85
C PRO A 155 -13.68 11.34 -1.83
N LYS A 156 -14.53 10.97 -2.79
CA LYS A 156 -15.94 11.34 -2.77
C LYS A 156 -16.62 10.75 -1.53
N SER A 157 -17.66 11.44 -1.04
CA SER A 157 -18.43 10.97 0.12
C SER A 157 -18.85 9.49 -0.03
N GLY A 158 -18.55 8.71 0.98
CA GLY A 158 -18.87 7.27 1.03
C GLY A 158 -17.98 6.36 0.18
N PHE A 159 -17.06 6.88 -0.65
CA PHE A 159 -16.22 6.06 -1.54
C PHE A 159 -15.39 5.04 -0.76
N LEU A 160 -14.62 5.47 0.23
CA LEU A 160 -13.76 4.57 1.02
C LEU A 160 -14.57 3.50 1.77
N LYS A 161 -15.74 3.89 2.34
CA LYS A 161 -16.63 2.93 2.99
C LYS A 161 -17.12 1.86 2.02
N LYS A 162 -17.60 2.26 0.84
CA LYS A 162 -18.06 1.31 -0.19
C LYS A 162 -16.95 0.41 -0.73
N ILE A 163 -15.71 0.93 -0.83
CA ILE A 163 -14.53 0.09 -1.17
C ILE A 163 -14.28 -0.96 -0.09
N LEU A 164 -14.39 -0.59 1.17
CA LEU A 164 -14.25 -1.52 2.29
C LEU A 164 -15.36 -2.59 2.26
N ASP A 165 -16.61 -2.19 2.06
CA ASP A 165 -17.77 -3.09 1.98
C ASP A 165 -17.65 -4.08 0.81
N LEU A 166 -17.04 -3.68 -0.32
CA LEU A 166 -16.77 -4.56 -1.47
C LEU A 166 -15.62 -5.56 -1.23
N ALA A 167 -14.70 -5.22 -0.34
CA ALA A 167 -13.52 -6.05 -0.04
C ALA A 167 -13.82 -7.16 0.96
N HIS A 168 -14.85 -7.02 1.76
CA HIS A 168 -15.37 -8.02 2.73
C HIS A 168 -16.51 -8.83 2.16
#